data_17bd1ed21497eb6cdd3a696c7e8fc195
#
_entry.id   17bd1ed21497eb6cdd3a696c7e8fc195
#
_cell.length_a   1.000
_cell.length_b   1.000
_cell.length_c   1.000
_cell.angle_alpha   90.00
_cell.angle_beta   90.00
_cell.angle_gamma   90.00
#
_symmetry.space_group_name_H-M   'P 1'
#
loop_
_entity.id
_entity.type
_entity.pdbx_description
1 polymer ?
#
loop_
_entity_poly.entity_id
_entity_poly.type
_entity_poly.pdbx_seq_one_letter_code
_entity_poly.pdbx_strand_id
1 'polypeptide(L)'
;MDGYQFEEQCAIILKRKHFSKIEVTKSSGDQGVDIIAYKHRKKYGIQCKYYTYPVGNKAVQEAYAGANFYDCDKVIVMTNTTFTRSAIELA
;
A
#
# COMPACT_ATOMS: atom_id res chain seq x y z
N MET A 1 8.52 0.93 16.72
CA MET A 1 7.72 0.27 15.65
C MET A 1 8.61 0.00 14.45
N ASP A 2 8.45 -1.13 13.81
CA ASP A 2 9.17 -1.46 12.58
C ASP A 2 8.20 -1.56 11.40
N GLY A 3 8.74 -1.89 10.23
CA GLY A 3 7.92 -1.99 9.02
C GLY A 3 6.84 -3.06 9.09
N TYR A 4 7.10 -4.18 9.73
CA TYR A 4 6.12 -5.25 9.86
C TYR A 4 4.98 -4.84 10.80
N GLN A 5 5.31 -4.17 11.89
CA GLN A 5 4.30 -3.66 12.81
C GLN A 5 3.44 -2.60 12.13
N PHE A 6 4.05 -1.79 11.29
CA PHE A 6 3.30 -0.79 10.52
C PHE A 6 2.35 -1.45 9.53
N GLU A 7 2.78 -2.52 8.86
CA GLU A 7 1.89 -3.26 7.96
C GLU A 7 0.69 -3.83 8.71
N GLU A 8 0.91 -4.35 9.92
CA GLU A 8 -0.18 -4.83 10.75
C GLU A 8 -1.17 -3.72 11.09
N GLN A 9 -0.66 -2.53 11.40
CA GLN A 9 -1.52 -1.38 11.67
C GLN A 9 -2.29 -0.95 10.44
N CYS A 10 -1.67 -0.98 9.27
CA CYS A 10 -2.35 -0.68 8.02
C CYS A 10 -3.50 -1.66 7.78
N ALA A 11 -3.26 -2.95 8.04
CA ALA A 11 -4.31 -3.95 7.90
C ALA A 11 -5.49 -3.67 8.82
N ILE A 12 -5.22 -3.25 10.07
CA ILE A 12 -6.27 -2.90 11.03
C ILE A 12 -7.07 -1.70 10.53
N ILE A 13 -6.39 -0.67 10.00
CA ILE A 13 -7.05 0.51 9.46
C ILE A 13 -7.94 0.13 8.28
N LEU A 14 -7.46 -0.72 7.38
CA LEU A 14 -8.24 -1.17 6.24
C LEU A 14 -9.50 -1.92 6.69
N LYS A 15 -9.36 -2.76 7.72
CA LYS A 15 -10.51 -3.48 8.26
C LYS A 15 -11.55 -2.51 8.83
N ARG A 16 -11.10 -1.47 9.53
CA ARG A 16 -12.00 -0.45 10.06
C ARG A 16 -12.70 0.34 8.97
N LYS A 17 -12.09 0.42 7.79
CA LYS A 17 -12.68 1.10 6.63
C LYS A 17 -13.49 0.13 5.77
N HIS A 18 -13.81 -1.04 6.31
CA HIS A 18 -14.68 -2.03 5.68
C HIS A 18 -14.10 -2.75 4.47
N PHE A 19 -12.78 -2.83 4.38
CA PHE A 19 -12.15 -3.74 3.43
C PHE A 19 -12.30 -5.17 3.94
N SER A 20 -12.39 -6.11 3.02
CA SER A 20 -12.52 -7.53 3.33
C SER A 20 -11.38 -8.32 2.71
N LYS A 21 -11.23 -9.58 3.13
CA LYS A 21 -10.23 -10.51 2.61
C LYS A 21 -8.83 -9.89 2.62
N ILE A 22 -8.49 -9.24 3.73
CA ILE A 22 -7.22 -8.56 3.88
C ILE A 22 -6.12 -9.61 4.02
N GLU A 23 -5.12 -9.56 3.15
CA GLU A 23 -4.03 -10.51 3.11
C GLU A 23 -2.70 -9.78 3.02
N VAL A 24 -1.78 -10.08 3.94
CA VAL A 24 -0.43 -9.55 3.88
C VAL A 24 0.35 -10.44 2.92
N THR A 25 0.94 -9.84 1.89
CA THR A 25 1.71 -10.60 0.91
C THR A 25 2.99 -11.12 1.53
N LYS A 26 3.45 -12.27 1.05
CA LYS A 26 4.70 -12.87 1.53
C LYS A 26 5.89 -12.43 0.71
N SER A 27 5.70 -11.49 -0.20
CA SER A 27 6.79 -11.05 -1.04
C SER A 27 7.85 -10.37 -0.19
N SER A 28 9.07 -10.44 -0.63
CA SER A 28 10.20 -9.78 0.02
C SER A 28 10.19 -8.27 -0.21
N GLY A 29 9.05 -7.70 -0.59
CA GLY A 29 8.94 -6.28 -0.88
C GLY A 29 9.31 -5.91 -2.30
N ASP A 30 9.70 -6.88 -3.11
CA ASP A 30 10.16 -6.62 -4.47
C ASP A 30 9.02 -6.27 -5.42
N GLN A 31 7.78 -6.62 -5.06
CA GLN A 31 6.64 -6.46 -5.95
C GLN A 31 5.84 -5.19 -5.69
N GLY A 32 6.26 -4.37 -4.73
CA GLY A 32 5.64 -3.07 -4.49
C GLY A 32 4.23 -3.09 -3.89
N VAL A 33 3.75 -4.24 -3.43
CA VAL A 33 2.45 -4.36 -2.76
C VAL A 33 2.61 -5.24 -1.53
N ASP A 34 2.26 -4.69 -0.38
CA ASP A 34 2.41 -5.38 0.91
C ASP A 34 1.13 -6.04 1.38
N ILE A 35 -0.01 -5.50 0.98
CA ILE A 35 -1.32 -5.98 1.40
C ILE A 35 -2.24 -6.03 0.20
N ILE A 36 -3.06 -7.07 0.11
CA ILE A 36 -4.15 -7.18 -0.84
C ILE A 36 -5.44 -7.16 -0.06
N ALA A 37 -6.41 -6.37 -0.49
CA ALA A 37 -7.70 -6.26 0.17
C ALA A 37 -8.79 -5.97 -0.85
N TYR A 38 -10.03 -6.19 -0.46
CA TYR A 38 -11.18 -6.05 -1.37
C TYR A 38 -12.21 -5.12 -0.77
N LYS A 39 -12.81 -4.31 -1.62
CA LYS A 39 -13.92 -3.43 -1.23
C LYS A 39 -14.74 -3.09 -2.46
N HIS A 40 -16.06 -3.15 -2.34
CA HIS A 40 -16.98 -2.82 -3.44
C HIS A 40 -16.66 -3.61 -4.71
N ARG A 41 -16.31 -4.89 -4.56
CA ARG A 41 -15.99 -5.80 -5.67
C ARG A 41 -14.73 -5.40 -6.43
N LYS A 42 -13.89 -4.54 -5.82
CA LYS A 42 -12.61 -4.15 -6.40
C LYS A 42 -11.49 -4.75 -5.59
N LYS A 43 -10.44 -5.16 -6.27
CA LYS A 43 -9.22 -5.66 -5.65
C LYS A 43 -8.23 -4.52 -5.53
N TYR A 44 -7.75 -4.30 -4.31
CA TYR A 44 -6.81 -3.23 -4.00
C TYR A 44 -5.45 -3.81 -3.68
N GLY A 45 -4.40 -3.17 -4.21
CA GLY A 45 -3.04 -3.43 -3.80
C GLY A 45 -2.55 -2.27 -2.94
N ILE A 46 -2.03 -2.56 -1.77
CA ILE A 46 -1.62 -1.55 -0.81
C ILE A 46 -0.12 -1.64 -0.57
N GLN A 47 0.56 -0.51 -0.78
CA GLN A 47 1.97 -0.34 -0.45
C GLN A 47 2.06 0.38 0.89
N CYS A 48 2.81 -0.19 1.83
CA CYS A 48 3.00 0.40 3.16
C CYS A 48 4.42 0.95 3.25
N LYS A 49 4.56 2.24 3.58
CA LYS A 49 5.85 2.91 3.69
C LYS A 49 6.00 3.53 5.09
N TYR A 50 6.84 2.90 5.90
CA TYR A 50 7.15 3.39 7.24
C TYR A 50 8.46 4.17 7.18
N TYR A 51 8.35 5.50 7.07
CA TYR A 51 9.48 6.38 6.82
C TYR A 51 9.61 7.46 7.90
N THR A 52 10.77 8.13 7.92
CA THR A 52 11.00 9.34 8.71
C THR A 52 11.03 10.59 7.82
N TYR A 53 10.77 10.42 6.54
CA TYR A 53 10.80 11.50 5.54
C TYR A 53 9.63 11.31 4.57
N PRO A 54 9.29 12.36 3.78
CA PRO A 54 8.15 12.24 2.86
C PRO A 54 8.33 11.15 1.81
N VAL A 55 7.22 10.50 1.45
CA VAL A 55 7.20 9.45 0.44
C VAL A 55 7.17 10.08 -0.94
N GLY A 56 8.10 9.66 -1.80
CA GLY A 56 8.27 10.24 -3.13
C GLY A 56 7.68 9.40 -4.26
N ASN A 57 7.92 9.83 -5.49
CA ASN A 57 7.42 9.22 -6.71
C ASN A 57 7.75 7.75 -6.84
N LYS A 58 8.93 7.35 -6.40
CA LYS A 58 9.37 5.96 -6.55
C LYS A 58 8.40 5.00 -5.88
N ALA A 59 7.90 5.36 -4.69
CA ALA A 59 6.94 4.53 -3.98
C ALA A 59 5.63 4.40 -4.75
N VAL A 60 5.16 5.47 -5.35
CA VAL A 60 3.93 5.46 -6.15
C VAL A 60 4.12 4.57 -7.38
N GLN A 61 5.26 4.70 -8.06
CA GLN A 61 5.58 3.88 -9.22
C GLN A 61 5.66 2.40 -8.85
N GLU A 62 6.31 2.08 -7.73
CA GLU A 62 6.41 0.71 -7.23
C GLU A 62 5.03 0.14 -6.90
N ALA A 63 4.17 0.95 -6.32
CA ALA A 63 2.82 0.52 -5.97
C ALA A 63 1.99 0.20 -7.22
N TYR A 64 2.09 1.02 -8.26
CA TYR A 64 1.42 0.74 -9.53
C TYR A 64 1.94 -0.54 -10.18
N ALA A 65 3.25 -0.72 -10.18
CA ALA A 65 3.86 -1.93 -10.75
C ALA A 65 3.42 -3.17 -9.99
N GLY A 66 3.39 -3.10 -8.66
CA GLY A 66 2.94 -4.20 -7.82
C GLY A 66 1.47 -4.50 -7.99
N ALA A 67 0.64 -3.47 -8.09
CA ALA A 67 -0.79 -3.64 -8.34
C ALA A 67 -1.02 -4.35 -9.67
N ASN A 68 -0.26 -4.00 -10.70
CA ASN A 68 -0.34 -4.68 -11.99
C ASN A 68 0.10 -6.14 -11.88
N PHE A 69 1.16 -6.40 -11.15
CA PHE A 69 1.67 -7.76 -10.95
C PHE A 69 0.60 -8.68 -10.31
N TYR A 70 -0.15 -8.14 -9.35
CA TYR A 70 -1.19 -8.89 -8.63
C TYR A 70 -2.59 -8.74 -9.25
N ASP A 71 -2.71 -8.13 -10.42
CA ASP A 71 -3.98 -7.89 -11.10
C ASP A 71 -4.97 -7.11 -10.24
N CYS A 72 -4.49 -6.07 -9.57
CA CYS A 72 -5.35 -5.24 -8.75
C CYS A 72 -6.07 -4.19 -9.59
N ASP A 73 -7.29 -3.85 -9.19
CA ASP A 73 -8.08 -2.79 -9.84
C ASP A 73 -7.68 -1.41 -9.37
N LYS A 74 -7.24 -1.31 -8.13
CA LYS A 74 -6.92 -0.04 -7.47
C LYS A 74 -5.63 -0.19 -6.69
N VAL A 75 -4.97 0.95 -6.43
CA VAL A 75 -3.74 0.98 -5.65
C VAL A 75 -3.85 2.04 -4.57
N ILE A 76 -3.30 1.72 -3.39
CA ILE A 76 -3.24 2.63 -2.25
C ILE A 76 -1.81 2.63 -1.73
N VAL A 77 -1.28 3.81 -1.42
CA VAL A 77 -0.02 3.93 -0.68
C VAL A 77 -0.36 4.50 0.70
N MET A 78 0.02 3.77 1.74
CA MET A 78 -0.19 4.19 3.13
C MET A 78 1.15 4.52 3.77
N THR A 79 1.22 5.62 4.46
CA THR A 79 2.45 6.02 5.15
C THR A 79 2.14 6.65 6.50
N ASN A 80 3.14 6.63 7.37
CA ASN A 80 3.10 7.31 8.67
C ASN A 80 3.57 8.77 8.57
N THR A 81 4.04 9.20 7.40
CA THR A 81 4.55 10.55 7.18
C THR A 81 3.65 11.30 6.19
N THR A 82 4.24 11.97 5.23
CA THR A 82 3.52 12.72 4.20
C THR A 82 4.02 12.31 2.84
N PHE A 83 3.42 12.85 1.79
CA PHE A 83 3.84 12.60 0.41
C PHE A 83 4.49 13.85 -0.16
N THR A 84 5.49 13.65 -1.02
CA THR A 84 6.06 14.77 -1.77
C THR A 84 5.00 15.28 -2.76
N ARG A 85 5.16 16.53 -3.20
CA ARG A 85 4.26 17.11 -4.18
C ARG A 85 4.21 16.30 -5.46
N SER A 86 5.38 15.86 -5.93
CA SER A 86 5.42 15.07 -7.17
C SER A 86 4.78 13.70 -7.01
N ALA A 87 4.84 13.10 -5.82
CA ALA A 87 4.13 11.85 -5.56
C ALA A 87 2.61 12.03 -5.62
N ILE A 88 2.11 13.14 -5.06
CA ILE A 88 0.69 13.46 -5.10
C ILE A 88 0.23 13.69 -6.54
N GLU A 89 1.03 14.38 -7.34
CA GLU A 89 0.70 14.65 -8.73
C GLU A 89 0.69 13.38 -9.59
N LEU A 90 1.59 12.44 -9.28
CA LEU A 90 1.69 11.18 -10.03
C LEU A 90 0.53 10.23 -9.72
N ALA A 91 0.04 10.27 -8.48
CA ALA A 91 -0.97 9.32 -8.01
C ALA A 91 -2.30 9.41 -8.77
#